data_7d70ec0b7af562ff7dcf31deff349037
#
_entry.id   7d70ec0b7af562ff7dcf31deff349037
#
_cell.length_a   1.000
_cell.length_b   1.000
_cell.length_c   1.000
_cell.angle_alpha   90.00
_cell.angle_beta   90.00
_cell.angle_gamma   90.00
#
_symmetry.space_group_name_H-M   'P 1'
#
loop_
_entity.id
_entity.type
_entity.pdbx_description
1 polymer ?
#
loop_
_entity_poly.entity_id
_entity_poly.type
_entity_poly.pdbx_seq_one_letter_code
_entity_poly.pdbx_strand_id
1 'polypeptide(L)'
;MRKLLCSALLLAAAFAGRAQDPNFSQFFASPLTLNPALTGKFDGDFRVAGNYRNQWPTINNAFTTATVSFDIGLLKDRIPEFDQFGLGVMAFSDKSGNGVLQNNFAALSLSYHKALDENGFNQLGLGFQGTYSNKRLDITKVVFLDQLTANGFTGITNEIFSQNQLNVSYLDVNAGILYNGTTDGSNNFYLGASMYHINRPKESFQGGQYYLDPRLTIQAGGMLPRGEFDAIHFSAIHSRQANAVNTVIGGAYMLNLNADPENPTNLYMGSWFRLGDAIIPYVGLEFNSFHLGFTYDANMSSLKPASNMRGGAEISLVYIKRPVDPNRRKLNCPRF
;
A
#
# COMPACT_ATOMS: atom_id res chain seq x y z
N MET A 1 1.81 -45.46 10.52
CA MET A 1 1.38 -44.41 11.48
C MET A 1 2.09 -43.09 11.32
N ARG A 2 3.44 -42.98 11.33
CA ARG A 2 4.15 -41.69 11.15
C ARG A 2 3.78 -40.94 9.84
N LYS A 3 3.67 -41.63 8.70
CA LYS A 3 3.30 -41.01 7.41
C LYS A 3 1.86 -40.50 7.39
N LEU A 4 0.91 -41.18 8.04
CA LEU A 4 -0.46 -40.74 8.20
C LEU A 4 -0.58 -39.52 9.13
N LEU A 5 0.22 -39.48 10.21
CA LEU A 5 0.28 -38.32 11.09
C LEU A 5 0.85 -37.08 10.37
N CYS A 6 1.90 -37.24 9.58
CA CYS A 6 2.47 -36.15 8.78
C CYS A 6 1.50 -35.64 7.70
N SER A 7 0.74 -36.54 7.05
CA SER A 7 -0.27 -36.15 6.08
C SER A 7 -1.44 -35.43 6.72
N ALA A 8 -1.89 -35.88 7.90
CA ALA A 8 -2.95 -35.22 8.68
C ALA A 8 -2.52 -33.84 9.20
N LEU A 9 -1.27 -33.68 9.62
CA LEU A 9 -0.71 -32.40 10.02
C LEU A 9 -0.59 -31.43 8.83
N LEU A 10 -0.19 -31.91 7.65
CA LEU A 10 -0.13 -31.11 6.41
C LEU A 10 -1.54 -30.69 5.96
N LEU A 11 -2.55 -31.57 6.05
CA LEU A 11 -3.94 -31.20 5.78
C LEU A 11 -4.47 -30.18 6.80
N ALA A 12 -4.17 -30.34 8.09
CA ALA A 12 -4.59 -29.39 9.12
C ALA A 12 -3.94 -27.99 8.95
N ALA A 13 -2.70 -27.92 8.48
CA ALA A 13 -2.02 -26.69 8.18
C ALA A 13 -2.62 -25.95 6.96
N ALA A 14 -3.18 -26.68 5.98
CA ALA A 14 -3.83 -26.10 4.81
C ALA A 14 -5.13 -25.35 5.14
N PHE A 15 -5.83 -25.72 6.24
CA PHE A 15 -7.05 -25.03 6.68
C PHE A 15 -6.79 -23.75 7.48
N ALA A 16 -5.54 -23.45 7.85
CA ALA A 16 -5.19 -22.26 8.63
C ALA A 16 -4.74 -21.09 7.75
N GLY A 17 -4.57 -21.29 6.44
CA GLY A 17 -4.15 -20.24 5.50
C GLY A 17 -5.27 -19.23 5.26
N ARG A 18 -5.09 -17.97 5.73
CA ARG A 18 -5.96 -16.84 5.39
C ARG A 18 -5.19 -15.89 4.49
N ALA A 19 -5.81 -15.48 3.40
CA ALA A 19 -5.23 -14.53 2.48
C ALA A 19 -5.14 -13.14 3.15
N GLN A 20 -4.01 -12.47 2.94
CA GLN A 20 -3.78 -11.09 3.33
C GLN A 20 -3.71 -10.23 2.09
N ASP A 21 -4.09 -8.96 2.22
CA ASP A 21 -3.86 -8.00 1.17
C ASP A 21 -2.35 -7.73 1.03
N PRO A 22 -1.87 -7.49 -0.19
CA PRO A 22 -0.51 -7.04 -0.42
C PRO A 22 -0.23 -5.72 0.29
N ASN A 23 0.95 -5.62 0.90
CA ASN A 23 1.42 -4.43 1.60
C ASN A 23 2.68 -3.88 0.95
N PHE A 24 2.78 -2.55 0.84
CA PHE A 24 3.99 -1.87 0.41
C PHE A 24 4.90 -1.57 1.60
N SER A 25 6.21 -1.68 1.39
CA SER A 25 7.22 -1.22 2.35
C SER A 25 7.26 0.30 2.37
N GLN A 26 7.10 0.94 1.20
CA GLN A 26 6.91 2.38 1.04
C GLN A 26 5.42 2.75 1.12
N PHE A 27 4.74 2.38 2.22
CA PHE A 27 3.31 2.63 2.40
C PHE A 27 2.93 4.11 2.26
N PHE A 28 3.84 5.02 2.59
CA PHE A 28 3.68 6.46 2.44
C PHE A 28 3.65 6.93 0.97
N ALA A 29 4.26 6.17 0.05
CA ALA A 29 4.25 6.48 -1.38
C ALA A 29 3.01 5.94 -2.12
N SER A 30 2.15 5.16 -1.45
CA SER A 30 0.89 4.64 -2.00
C SER A 30 -0.31 5.04 -1.12
N PRO A 31 -0.68 6.32 -1.07
CA PRO A 31 -1.64 6.84 -0.10
C PRO A 31 -3.04 6.23 -0.22
N LEU A 32 -3.52 5.97 -1.43
CA LEU A 32 -4.87 5.44 -1.67
C LEU A 32 -5.03 3.94 -1.33
N THR A 33 -3.91 3.20 -1.17
CA THR A 33 -3.93 1.84 -0.62
C THR A 33 -3.84 1.81 0.90
N LEU A 34 -3.43 2.93 1.50
CA LEU A 34 -3.21 3.06 2.93
C LEU A 34 -4.45 3.58 3.67
N ASN A 35 -5.03 4.69 3.19
CA ASN A 35 -6.18 5.33 3.82
C ASN A 35 -6.93 6.20 2.80
N PRO A 36 -8.23 5.95 2.56
CA PRO A 36 -9.05 6.79 1.67
C PRO A 36 -9.07 8.27 2.06
N ALA A 37 -8.88 8.61 3.34
CA ALA A 37 -8.79 10.00 3.78
C ALA A 37 -7.51 10.72 3.32
N LEU A 38 -6.53 10.03 2.72
CA LEU A 38 -5.36 10.67 2.10
C LEU A 38 -5.61 11.16 0.67
N THR A 39 -6.79 10.90 0.11
CA THR A 39 -7.18 11.36 -1.23
C THR A 39 -7.19 12.88 -1.30
N GLY A 40 -6.51 13.47 -2.28
CA GLY A 40 -6.40 14.92 -2.44
C GLY A 40 -5.63 15.63 -1.31
N LYS A 41 -5.06 14.89 -0.34
CA LYS A 41 -4.33 15.45 0.80
C LYS A 41 -2.83 15.56 0.48
N PHE A 42 -2.48 16.55 -0.28
CA PHE A 42 -1.10 16.92 -0.65
C PHE A 42 -1.04 18.41 -1.01
N ASP A 43 0.15 18.98 -0.97
CA ASP A 43 0.39 20.39 -1.33
C ASP A 43 0.70 20.50 -2.82
N GLY A 44 -0.35 20.64 -3.63
CA GLY A 44 -0.25 20.69 -5.09
C GLY A 44 -1.60 20.81 -5.78
N ASP A 45 -1.57 20.76 -7.11
CA ASP A 45 -2.77 20.76 -7.94
C ASP A 45 -3.33 19.35 -8.11
N PHE A 46 -2.46 18.42 -8.49
CA PHE A 46 -2.77 17.00 -8.56
C PHE A 46 -1.54 16.16 -8.25
N ARG A 47 -1.79 14.91 -7.85
CA ARG A 47 -0.75 13.91 -7.59
C ARG A 47 -0.96 12.68 -8.46
N VAL A 48 0.14 12.16 -9.01
CA VAL A 48 0.23 10.83 -9.62
C VAL A 48 1.22 10.02 -8.77
N ALA A 49 0.84 8.84 -8.32
CA ALA A 49 1.74 7.96 -7.59
C ALA A 49 1.74 6.56 -8.21
N GLY A 50 2.91 6.00 -8.37
CA GLY A 50 3.12 4.65 -8.87
C GLY A 50 4.08 3.87 -7.97
N ASN A 51 3.74 2.62 -7.67
CA ASN A 51 4.56 1.72 -6.88
C ASN A 51 4.68 0.37 -7.58
N TYR A 52 5.86 -0.20 -7.53
CA TYR A 52 6.13 -1.56 -7.99
C TYR A 52 6.95 -2.29 -6.93
N ARG A 53 6.46 -3.45 -6.50
CA ARG A 53 7.11 -4.32 -5.51
C ARG A 53 7.25 -5.74 -6.05
N ASN A 54 8.45 -6.29 -5.91
CA ASN A 54 8.71 -7.72 -6.12
C ASN A 54 9.16 -8.32 -4.78
N GLN A 55 8.31 -9.16 -4.19
CA GLN A 55 8.53 -9.78 -2.88
C GLN A 55 8.90 -11.25 -3.07
N TRP A 56 9.97 -11.67 -2.37
CA TRP A 56 10.56 -13.02 -2.40
C TRP A 56 10.87 -13.52 -3.81
N PRO A 57 11.70 -12.78 -4.57
CA PRO A 57 12.00 -13.14 -5.96
C PRO A 57 12.70 -14.50 -6.09
N THR A 58 13.38 -14.96 -5.03
CA THR A 58 14.03 -16.28 -4.98
C THR A 58 13.08 -17.43 -4.70
N ILE A 59 11.85 -17.16 -4.29
CA ILE A 59 10.81 -18.17 -4.04
C ILE A 59 9.81 -18.13 -5.20
N ASN A 60 10.28 -18.53 -6.40
CA ASN A 60 9.46 -18.61 -7.62
C ASN A 60 8.63 -17.34 -7.90
N ASN A 61 9.24 -16.14 -7.76
CA ASN A 61 8.55 -14.85 -7.88
C ASN A 61 7.22 -14.83 -7.11
N ALA A 62 7.29 -15.10 -5.80
CA ALA A 62 6.12 -15.38 -4.99
C ALA A 62 5.05 -14.30 -5.10
N PHE A 63 5.46 -13.00 -5.08
CA PHE A 63 4.51 -11.90 -5.23
C PHE A 63 5.09 -10.75 -6.05
N THR A 64 4.28 -10.23 -6.96
CA THR A 64 4.57 -9.01 -7.73
C THR A 64 3.36 -8.10 -7.68
N THR A 65 3.53 -6.93 -7.07
CA THR A 65 2.45 -5.96 -6.84
C THR A 65 2.78 -4.64 -7.51
N ALA A 66 1.82 -4.05 -8.20
CA ALA A 66 1.93 -2.74 -8.84
C ALA A 66 0.69 -1.91 -8.58
N THR A 67 0.88 -0.61 -8.37
CA THR A 67 -0.22 0.37 -8.30
C THR A 67 0.09 1.60 -9.13
N VAL A 68 -0.97 2.23 -9.60
CA VAL A 68 -0.94 3.60 -10.09
C VAL A 68 -2.18 4.32 -9.58
N SER A 69 -2.00 5.52 -9.06
CA SER A 69 -3.10 6.37 -8.60
C SER A 69 -2.95 7.79 -9.13
N PHE A 70 -4.10 8.43 -9.29
CA PHE A 70 -4.22 9.85 -9.59
C PHE A 70 -5.22 10.45 -8.62
N ASP A 71 -4.88 11.56 -7.99
CA ASP A 71 -5.80 12.29 -7.12
C ASP A 71 -5.60 13.81 -7.19
N ILE A 72 -6.69 14.53 -6.92
CA ILE A 72 -6.80 15.98 -7.08
C ILE A 72 -7.62 16.58 -5.94
N GLY A 73 -7.23 17.78 -5.51
CA GLY A 73 -8.06 18.63 -4.63
C GLY A 73 -9.03 19.47 -5.46
N LEU A 74 -10.32 19.34 -5.16
CA LEU A 74 -11.42 20.01 -5.86
C LEU A 74 -12.08 21.08 -5.00
N LEU A 75 -12.91 21.91 -5.59
CA LEU A 75 -13.79 22.90 -4.93
C LEU A 75 -13.06 23.96 -4.08
N LYS A 76 -11.79 24.22 -4.35
CA LYS A 76 -10.91 25.13 -3.56
C LYS A 76 -11.53 26.52 -3.32
N ASP A 77 -12.33 27.03 -4.28
CA ASP A 77 -12.97 28.34 -4.20
C ASP A 77 -14.45 28.29 -3.77
N ARG A 78 -14.98 27.10 -3.45
CA ARG A 78 -16.39 26.87 -3.14
C ARG A 78 -16.65 26.30 -1.73
N ILE A 79 -15.58 25.95 -1.03
CA ILE A 79 -15.63 25.44 0.35
C ILE A 79 -14.85 26.41 1.26
N PRO A 80 -15.00 26.34 2.60
CA PRO A 80 -14.23 27.16 3.51
C PRO A 80 -12.73 27.10 3.22
N GLU A 81 -12.02 28.21 3.44
CA GLU A 81 -10.66 28.47 2.95
C GLU A 81 -9.63 27.37 3.26
N PHE A 82 -9.75 26.72 4.41
CA PHE A 82 -8.83 25.68 4.84
C PHE A 82 -9.39 24.26 4.71
N ASP A 83 -10.63 24.13 4.27
CA ASP A 83 -11.22 22.83 4.01
C ASP A 83 -10.67 22.28 2.67
N GLN A 84 -10.68 20.96 2.52
CA GLN A 84 -10.21 20.29 1.29
C GLN A 84 -11.19 19.19 0.91
N PHE A 85 -11.54 19.14 -0.37
CA PHE A 85 -12.29 18.02 -0.94
C PHE A 85 -11.40 17.30 -1.95
N GLY A 86 -11.22 16.00 -1.78
CA GLY A 86 -10.36 15.17 -2.61
C GLY A 86 -11.15 14.19 -3.46
N LEU A 87 -10.72 14.01 -4.70
CA LEU A 87 -11.18 12.98 -5.61
C LEU A 87 -9.97 12.21 -6.12
N GLY A 88 -10.05 10.88 -6.16
CA GLY A 88 -8.95 10.05 -6.64
C GLY A 88 -9.41 8.77 -7.32
N VAL A 89 -8.58 8.27 -8.20
CA VAL A 89 -8.74 6.97 -8.84
C VAL A 89 -7.46 6.16 -8.70
N MET A 90 -7.59 4.86 -8.62
CA MET A 90 -6.44 3.96 -8.48
C MET A 90 -6.67 2.67 -9.26
N ALA A 91 -5.62 2.18 -9.90
CA ALA A 91 -5.54 0.83 -10.42
C ALA A 91 -4.47 0.04 -9.66
N PHE A 92 -4.76 -1.22 -9.42
CA PHE A 92 -3.91 -2.14 -8.66
C PHE A 92 -3.85 -3.48 -9.36
N SER A 93 -2.67 -4.08 -9.39
CA SER A 93 -2.45 -5.43 -9.91
C SER A 93 -1.50 -6.18 -8.98
N ASP A 94 -1.93 -7.35 -8.53
CA ASP A 94 -1.13 -8.28 -7.74
C ASP A 94 -1.11 -9.65 -8.37
N LYS A 95 0.06 -10.25 -8.43
CA LYS A 95 0.29 -11.59 -8.97
C LYS A 95 1.00 -12.43 -7.92
N SER A 96 0.42 -13.57 -7.60
CA SER A 96 0.96 -14.52 -6.63
C SER A 96 1.35 -15.83 -7.33
N GLY A 97 2.40 -16.50 -6.84
CA GLY A 97 2.85 -17.80 -7.34
C GLY A 97 3.22 -17.76 -8.82
N ASN A 98 4.08 -16.84 -9.24
CA ASN A 98 4.46 -16.62 -10.65
C ASN A 98 3.25 -16.32 -11.56
N GLY A 99 2.20 -15.71 -11.01
CA GLY A 99 0.98 -15.33 -11.73
C GLY A 99 -0.04 -16.47 -11.87
N VAL A 100 0.02 -17.48 -11.04
CA VAL A 100 -1.07 -18.47 -10.86
C VAL A 100 -2.32 -17.79 -10.35
N LEU A 101 -2.20 -16.95 -9.34
CA LEU A 101 -3.29 -16.13 -8.84
C LEU A 101 -3.04 -14.67 -9.19
N GLN A 102 -4.02 -14.01 -9.79
CA GLN A 102 -3.97 -12.60 -10.15
C GLN A 102 -5.15 -11.89 -9.52
N ASN A 103 -4.88 -10.76 -8.86
CA ASN A 103 -5.90 -9.88 -8.31
C ASN A 103 -5.71 -8.49 -8.90
N ASN A 104 -6.70 -8.01 -9.66
CA ASN A 104 -6.70 -6.69 -10.26
C ASN A 104 -7.90 -5.91 -9.74
N PHE A 105 -7.70 -4.66 -9.37
CA PHE A 105 -8.83 -3.81 -9.00
C PHE A 105 -8.66 -2.37 -9.45
N ALA A 106 -9.79 -1.71 -9.61
CA ALA A 106 -9.89 -0.27 -9.81
C ALA A 106 -10.70 0.33 -8.66
N ALA A 107 -10.28 1.47 -8.16
CA ALA A 107 -10.92 2.16 -7.06
C ALA A 107 -11.20 3.62 -7.39
N LEU A 108 -12.34 4.11 -6.87
CA LEU A 108 -12.71 5.52 -6.83
C LEU A 108 -12.74 5.96 -5.36
N SER A 109 -12.06 7.06 -5.04
CA SER A 109 -11.91 7.55 -3.69
C SER A 109 -12.33 9.00 -3.57
N LEU A 110 -13.00 9.33 -2.47
CA LEU A 110 -13.45 10.66 -2.10
C LEU A 110 -13.01 10.97 -0.68
N SER A 111 -12.62 12.21 -0.41
CA SER A 111 -12.33 12.67 0.94
C SER A 111 -12.82 14.08 1.18
N TYR A 112 -13.07 14.40 2.44
CA TYR A 112 -13.31 15.75 2.89
C TYR A 112 -12.55 16.00 4.17
N HIS A 113 -11.76 17.08 4.20
CA HIS A 113 -10.99 17.54 5.35
C HIS A 113 -11.55 18.85 5.84
N LYS A 114 -11.96 18.85 7.08
CA LYS A 114 -12.47 20.03 7.81
C LYS A 114 -11.35 20.65 8.60
N ALA A 115 -11.10 21.94 8.40
CA ALA A 115 -10.26 22.72 9.29
C ALA A 115 -10.97 22.89 10.66
N LEU A 116 -10.22 22.67 11.73
CA LEU A 116 -10.71 22.78 13.11
C LEU A 116 -10.38 24.10 13.75
N ASP A 117 -9.49 24.88 13.13
CA ASP A 117 -9.06 26.20 13.58
C ASP A 117 -9.03 27.19 12.41
N GLU A 118 -8.96 28.47 12.76
CA GLU A 118 -8.98 29.59 11.80
C GLU A 118 -7.71 29.68 10.93
N ASN A 119 -6.64 29.04 11.34
CA ASN A 119 -5.36 29.04 10.62
C ASN A 119 -5.18 27.80 9.73
N GLY A 120 -6.09 26.83 9.79
CA GLY A 120 -5.98 25.55 9.09
C GLY A 120 -4.83 24.67 9.59
N PHE A 121 -4.33 24.91 10.81
CA PHE A 121 -3.24 24.15 11.41
C PHE A 121 -3.67 22.76 11.80
N ASN A 122 -4.93 22.60 12.21
CA ASN A 122 -5.51 21.35 12.62
C ASN A 122 -6.66 21.00 11.69
N GLN A 123 -6.63 19.81 11.12
CA GLN A 123 -7.65 19.34 10.19
C GLN A 123 -8.06 17.90 10.50
N LEU A 124 -9.34 17.63 10.38
CA LEU A 124 -9.91 16.28 10.48
C LEU A 124 -10.52 15.89 9.14
N GLY A 125 -10.06 14.79 8.59
CA GLY A 125 -10.48 14.26 7.29
C GLY A 125 -11.26 12.97 7.43
N LEU A 126 -12.26 12.80 6.57
CA LEU A 126 -12.96 11.55 6.34
C LEU A 126 -12.77 11.15 4.87
N GLY A 127 -12.62 9.87 4.61
CA GLY A 127 -12.47 9.34 3.27
C GLY A 127 -13.30 8.08 3.05
N PHE A 128 -13.80 7.94 1.81
CA PHE A 128 -14.53 6.76 1.36
C PHE A 128 -13.97 6.31 0.03
N GLN A 129 -13.92 4.98 -0.18
CA GLN A 129 -13.43 4.41 -1.42
C GLN A 129 -14.31 3.21 -1.81
N GLY A 130 -14.77 3.21 -3.05
CA GLY A 130 -15.40 2.07 -3.70
C GLY A 130 -14.40 1.39 -4.62
N THR A 131 -14.34 0.08 -4.56
CA THR A 131 -13.39 -0.74 -5.33
C THR A 131 -14.13 -1.82 -6.09
N TYR A 132 -13.84 -1.97 -7.38
CA TYR A 132 -14.22 -3.13 -8.18
C TYR A 132 -13.02 -4.03 -8.36
N SER A 133 -13.13 -5.26 -7.85
CA SER A 133 -12.06 -6.26 -7.82
C SER A 133 -12.39 -7.42 -8.74
N ASN A 134 -11.37 -7.90 -9.46
CA ASN A 134 -11.42 -9.14 -10.23
C ASN A 134 -10.22 -10.02 -9.86
N LYS A 135 -10.51 -11.20 -9.35
CA LYS A 135 -9.54 -12.21 -8.97
C LYS A 135 -9.63 -13.39 -9.91
N ARG A 136 -8.50 -13.76 -10.50
CA ARG A 136 -8.41 -14.83 -11.49
C ARG A 136 -7.36 -15.86 -11.10
N LEU A 137 -7.73 -17.14 -11.26
CA LEU A 137 -6.82 -18.28 -11.15
C LEU A 137 -6.45 -18.77 -12.54
N ASP A 138 -5.14 -18.82 -12.85
CA ASP A 138 -4.60 -19.36 -14.10
C ASP A 138 -4.20 -20.82 -13.91
N ILE A 139 -5.11 -21.73 -14.27
CA ILE A 139 -4.90 -23.17 -14.11
C ILE A 139 -3.80 -23.72 -15.02
N THR A 140 -3.43 -23.02 -16.10
CA THR A 140 -2.36 -23.49 -16.99
C THR A 140 -0.99 -23.49 -16.32
N LYS A 141 -0.87 -22.75 -15.21
CA LYS A 141 0.31 -22.63 -14.37
C LYS A 141 0.27 -23.52 -13.11
N VAL A 142 -0.85 -24.21 -12.88
CA VAL A 142 -1.03 -25.12 -11.74
C VAL A 142 -0.61 -26.51 -12.15
N VAL A 143 0.11 -27.19 -11.27
CA VAL A 143 0.50 -28.59 -11.44
C VAL A 143 -0.44 -29.46 -10.62
N PHE A 144 -1.12 -30.39 -11.30
CA PHE A 144 -2.05 -31.34 -10.66
C PHE A 144 -1.37 -32.68 -10.44
N LEU A 145 -1.85 -33.42 -9.44
CA LEU A 145 -1.25 -34.67 -9.03
C LEU A 145 -1.37 -35.76 -10.12
N ASP A 146 -2.46 -35.77 -10.91
CA ASP A 146 -2.71 -36.72 -12.00
C ASP A 146 -1.74 -36.54 -13.20
N GLN A 147 -1.07 -35.41 -13.27
CA GLN A 147 -0.01 -35.14 -14.27
C GLN A 147 1.31 -35.87 -13.94
N LEU A 148 1.47 -36.36 -12.70
CA LEU A 148 2.65 -37.11 -12.28
C LEU A 148 2.39 -38.61 -12.43
N THR A 149 3.06 -39.23 -13.39
CA THR A 149 2.95 -40.68 -13.64
C THR A 149 4.24 -41.41 -13.26
N ALA A 150 4.20 -42.74 -13.28
CA ALA A 150 5.41 -43.54 -13.05
C ALA A 150 6.54 -43.24 -14.04
N ASN A 151 6.22 -42.71 -15.23
CA ASN A 151 7.18 -42.33 -16.29
C ASN A 151 7.57 -40.85 -16.24
N GLY A 152 7.14 -40.10 -15.21
CA GLY A 152 7.43 -38.68 -15.05
C GLY A 152 6.21 -37.79 -15.25
N PHE A 153 6.46 -36.51 -15.43
CA PHE A 153 5.42 -35.47 -15.57
C PHE A 153 4.93 -35.41 -17.04
N THR A 154 3.61 -35.59 -17.23
CA THR A 154 3.02 -35.65 -18.59
C THR A 154 2.48 -34.30 -19.08
N GLY A 155 2.21 -33.35 -18.16
CA GLY A 155 1.57 -32.08 -18.49
C GLY A 155 0.06 -32.17 -18.78
N ILE A 156 -0.52 -33.39 -18.84
CA ILE A 156 -1.92 -33.61 -19.16
C ILE A 156 -2.70 -33.87 -17.85
N THR A 157 -3.78 -33.13 -17.61
CA THR A 157 -4.67 -33.32 -16.47
C THR A 157 -6.09 -33.68 -16.93
N ASN A 158 -6.76 -34.49 -16.15
CA ASN A 158 -8.19 -34.79 -16.31
C ASN A 158 -9.10 -33.79 -15.58
N GLU A 159 -8.51 -32.83 -14.83
CA GLU A 159 -9.26 -31.81 -14.13
C GLU A 159 -9.86 -30.82 -15.13
N ILE A 160 -11.18 -30.62 -15.05
CA ILE A 160 -11.94 -29.74 -15.93
C ILE A 160 -12.51 -28.58 -15.09
N PHE A 161 -12.16 -27.36 -15.46
CA PHE A 161 -12.64 -26.14 -14.84
C PHE A 161 -13.40 -25.29 -15.85
N SER A 162 -14.58 -24.80 -15.49
CA SER A 162 -15.26 -23.77 -16.29
C SER A 162 -14.61 -22.39 -16.06
N GLN A 163 -14.66 -21.54 -17.05
CA GLN A 163 -14.13 -20.16 -16.94
C GLN A 163 -14.73 -19.38 -15.75
N ASN A 164 -16.02 -19.61 -15.46
CA ASN A 164 -16.72 -18.96 -14.34
C ASN A 164 -16.25 -19.44 -12.96
N GLN A 165 -15.60 -20.62 -12.89
CA GLN A 165 -15.04 -21.15 -11.65
C GLN A 165 -13.66 -20.59 -11.34
N LEU A 166 -13.02 -19.93 -12.33
CA LEU A 166 -11.67 -19.43 -12.24
C LEU A 166 -11.59 -17.91 -12.08
N ASN A 167 -12.75 -17.24 -12.14
CA ASN A 167 -12.85 -15.80 -11.98
C ASN A 167 -13.87 -15.44 -10.90
N VAL A 168 -13.50 -14.50 -10.05
CA VAL A 168 -14.38 -13.90 -9.05
C VAL A 168 -14.29 -12.40 -9.16
N SER A 169 -15.44 -11.73 -9.24
CA SER A 169 -15.52 -10.27 -9.21
C SER A 169 -16.44 -9.83 -8.08
N TYR A 170 -16.06 -8.77 -7.40
CA TYR A 170 -16.84 -8.21 -6.29
C TYR A 170 -16.65 -6.70 -6.17
N LEU A 171 -17.62 -6.07 -5.51
CA LEU A 171 -17.53 -4.69 -5.07
C LEU A 171 -17.11 -4.65 -3.60
N ASP A 172 -16.23 -3.73 -3.29
CA ASP A 172 -15.67 -3.53 -1.98
C ASP A 172 -15.80 -2.08 -1.53
N VAL A 173 -16.02 -1.85 -0.25
CA VAL A 173 -16.22 -0.54 0.36
C VAL A 173 -15.20 -0.34 1.47
N ASN A 174 -14.52 0.80 1.41
CA ASN A 174 -13.46 1.18 2.33
C ASN A 174 -13.72 2.57 2.89
N ALA A 175 -13.28 2.81 4.11
CA ALA A 175 -13.39 4.12 4.75
C ALA A 175 -12.16 4.43 5.58
N GLY A 176 -11.95 5.71 5.85
CA GLY A 176 -10.85 6.15 6.68
C GLY A 176 -11.08 7.51 7.32
N ILE A 177 -10.34 7.74 8.38
CA ILE A 177 -10.26 9.01 9.11
C ILE A 177 -8.80 9.42 9.23
N LEU A 178 -8.53 10.71 9.16
CA LEU A 178 -7.20 11.28 9.26
C LEU A 178 -7.26 12.58 10.04
N TYR A 179 -6.51 12.67 11.13
CA TYR A 179 -6.15 13.92 11.75
C TYR A 179 -4.77 14.35 11.25
N ASN A 180 -4.64 15.62 10.88
CA ASN A 180 -3.38 16.21 10.45
C ASN A 180 -3.20 17.54 11.16
N GLY A 181 -2.04 17.76 11.76
CA GLY A 181 -1.75 18.92 12.57
C GLY A 181 -0.35 19.50 12.37
N THR A 182 -0.19 20.76 12.77
CA THR A 182 1.08 21.46 12.92
C THR A 182 1.02 22.34 14.15
N THR A 183 2.15 22.57 14.80
CA THR A 183 2.20 23.47 15.97
C THR A 183 2.55 24.90 15.58
N ASP A 184 3.32 25.09 14.52
CA ASP A 184 3.91 26.37 14.13
C ASP A 184 3.91 26.62 12.61
N GLY A 185 3.31 25.71 11.84
CA GLY A 185 3.30 25.75 10.37
C GLY A 185 4.56 25.19 9.72
N SER A 186 5.61 24.90 10.47
CA SER A 186 6.88 24.36 9.94
C SER A 186 6.95 22.84 10.08
N ASN A 187 6.48 22.30 11.19
CA ASN A 187 6.36 20.87 11.43
C ASN A 187 5.03 20.31 10.89
N ASN A 188 4.94 19.01 10.86
CA ASN A 188 3.71 18.33 10.51
C ASN A 188 3.62 17.01 11.27
N PHE A 189 2.43 16.65 11.73
CA PHE A 189 2.14 15.33 12.29
C PHE A 189 0.75 14.87 11.87
N TYR A 190 0.57 13.58 11.76
CA TYR A 190 -0.71 12.98 11.40
C TYR A 190 -0.97 11.70 12.17
N LEU A 191 -2.24 11.45 12.39
CA LEU A 191 -2.77 10.21 12.96
C LEU A 191 -3.99 9.80 12.15
N GLY A 192 -4.03 8.56 11.67
CA GLY A 192 -5.14 8.07 10.87
C GLY A 192 -5.51 6.63 11.19
N ALA A 193 -6.73 6.31 10.83
CA ALA A 193 -7.22 4.93 10.83
C ALA A 193 -8.02 4.68 9.56
N SER A 194 -7.91 3.48 9.01
CA SER A 194 -8.68 3.06 7.85
C SER A 194 -9.17 1.63 8.01
N MET A 195 -10.32 1.34 7.41
CA MET A 195 -10.90 0.02 7.36
C MET A 195 -11.23 -0.31 5.90
N TYR A 196 -10.61 -1.36 5.40
CA TYR A 196 -10.86 -1.94 4.09
C TYR A 196 -11.74 -3.16 4.23
N HIS A 197 -12.49 -3.51 3.18
CA HIS A 197 -13.41 -4.67 3.14
C HIS A 197 -14.52 -4.59 4.20
N ILE A 198 -15.10 -3.40 4.40
CA ILE A 198 -16.15 -3.17 5.41
C ILE A 198 -17.38 -4.03 5.12
N ASN A 199 -17.74 -4.18 3.85
CA ASN A 199 -18.88 -4.98 3.40
C ASN A 199 -18.58 -6.49 3.33
N ARG A 200 -17.34 -6.92 3.66
CA ARG A 200 -16.90 -8.32 3.64
C ARG A 200 -17.34 -9.05 2.37
N PRO A 201 -16.85 -8.60 1.19
CA PRO A 201 -17.31 -9.16 -0.07
C PRO A 201 -17.02 -10.66 -0.14
N LYS A 202 -17.90 -11.39 -0.84
CA LYS A 202 -17.70 -12.82 -1.09
C LYS A 202 -16.59 -12.99 -2.13
N GLU A 203 -15.51 -13.65 -1.72
CA GLU A 203 -14.35 -13.96 -2.55
C GLU A 203 -14.14 -15.47 -2.59
N SER A 204 -14.93 -16.16 -3.42
CA SER A 204 -14.88 -17.61 -3.50
C SER A 204 -14.88 -18.10 -4.93
N PHE A 205 -13.93 -18.97 -5.25
CA PHE A 205 -13.96 -19.78 -6.43
C PHE A 205 -14.92 -20.98 -6.24
N GLN A 206 -15.46 -21.52 -7.33
CA GLN A 206 -16.26 -22.77 -7.34
C GLN A 206 -17.46 -22.80 -6.38
N GLY A 207 -18.10 -21.66 -6.11
CA GLY A 207 -19.30 -21.60 -5.29
C GLY A 207 -19.07 -21.74 -3.78
N GLY A 208 -17.83 -21.76 -3.32
CA GLY A 208 -17.48 -21.74 -1.91
C GLY A 208 -18.08 -20.54 -1.15
N GLN A 209 -17.98 -20.54 0.17
CA GLN A 209 -18.51 -19.49 1.05
C GLN A 209 -17.36 -18.79 1.81
N TYR A 210 -16.41 -18.25 1.08
CA TYR A 210 -15.34 -17.45 1.68
C TYR A 210 -15.66 -15.96 1.55
N TYR A 211 -15.61 -15.26 2.66
CA TYR A 211 -15.78 -13.82 2.76
C TYR A 211 -14.47 -13.17 3.15
N LEU A 212 -14.10 -12.09 2.48
CA LEU A 212 -12.87 -11.36 2.76
C LEU A 212 -12.97 -10.72 4.15
N ASP A 213 -11.94 -10.95 4.97
CA ASP A 213 -11.88 -10.35 6.30
C ASP A 213 -11.52 -8.86 6.22
N PRO A 214 -12.16 -8.02 7.03
CA PRO A 214 -11.82 -6.60 7.10
C PRO A 214 -10.35 -6.38 7.50
N ARG A 215 -9.70 -5.41 6.86
CA ARG A 215 -8.36 -4.97 7.23
C ARG A 215 -8.46 -3.61 7.95
N LEU A 216 -8.09 -3.59 9.22
CA LEU A 216 -7.94 -2.37 10.01
C LEU A 216 -6.49 -1.92 9.94
N THR A 217 -6.25 -0.65 9.65
CA THR A 217 -4.93 -0.03 9.65
C THR A 217 -4.95 1.23 10.50
N ILE A 218 -3.98 1.37 11.40
CA ILE A 218 -3.69 2.59 12.15
C ILE A 218 -2.35 3.11 11.63
N GLN A 219 -2.28 4.40 11.37
CA GLN A 219 -1.09 5.06 10.85
C GLN A 219 -0.80 6.34 11.60
N ALA A 220 0.48 6.63 11.84
CA ALA A 220 0.94 7.86 12.44
C ALA A 220 2.28 8.25 11.84
N GLY A 221 2.58 9.54 11.84
CA GLY A 221 3.88 10.03 11.40
C GLY A 221 3.94 11.54 11.41
N GLY A 222 5.03 12.04 10.87
CA GLY A 222 5.24 13.48 10.80
C GLY A 222 6.60 13.85 10.25
N MET A 223 6.79 15.16 10.17
CA MET A 223 8.04 15.79 9.75
C MET A 223 8.43 16.85 10.77
N LEU A 224 9.68 16.82 11.17
CA LEU A 224 10.31 17.82 12.03
C LEU A 224 11.40 18.54 11.22
N PRO A 225 11.30 19.86 11.07
CA PRO A 225 12.34 20.63 10.38
C PRO A 225 13.66 20.56 11.16
N ARG A 226 14.75 20.53 10.43
CA ARG A 226 16.11 20.54 10.98
C ARG A 226 16.94 21.60 10.24
N GLY A 227 17.26 22.68 10.94
CA GLY A 227 17.85 23.83 10.26
C GLY A 227 16.86 24.53 9.33
N GLU A 228 17.35 25.12 8.24
CA GLU A 228 16.56 25.93 7.32
C GLU A 228 15.87 25.08 6.22
N PHE A 229 16.55 24.04 5.74
CA PHE A 229 16.10 23.29 4.56
C PHE A 229 15.96 21.78 4.80
N ASP A 230 16.60 21.24 5.85
CA ASP A 230 16.59 19.82 6.16
C ASP A 230 15.38 19.43 7.02
N ALA A 231 15.04 18.14 7.04
CA ALA A 231 13.99 17.63 7.90
C ALA A 231 14.22 16.15 8.30
N ILE A 232 13.58 15.78 9.38
CA ILE A 232 13.47 14.38 9.81
C ILE A 232 12.03 13.94 9.59
N HIS A 233 11.83 12.90 8.80
CA HIS A 233 10.55 12.23 8.61
C HIS A 233 10.49 10.97 9.44
N PHE A 234 9.35 10.70 10.04
CA PHE A 234 9.09 9.46 10.77
C PHE A 234 7.67 8.98 10.49
N SER A 235 7.48 7.68 10.44
CA SER A 235 6.16 7.11 10.24
C SER A 235 6.05 5.70 10.80
N ALA A 236 4.83 5.33 11.16
CA ALA A 236 4.49 4.01 11.64
C ALA A 236 3.13 3.60 11.09
N ILE A 237 2.99 2.31 10.78
CA ILE A 237 1.71 1.67 10.52
C ILE A 237 1.56 0.41 11.36
N HIS A 238 0.34 0.16 11.75
CA HIS A 238 -0.08 -1.12 12.33
C HIS A 238 -1.34 -1.57 11.60
N SER A 239 -1.26 -2.68 10.88
CA SER A 239 -2.42 -3.25 10.19
C SER A 239 -2.70 -4.67 10.64
N ARG A 240 -3.99 -5.00 10.73
CA ARG A 240 -4.47 -6.33 11.06
C ARG A 240 -5.57 -6.75 10.10
N GLN A 241 -5.42 -7.95 9.55
CA GLN A 241 -6.43 -8.62 8.72
C GLN A 241 -6.51 -10.08 9.14
N ALA A 242 -7.66 -10.52 9.60
CA ALA A 242 -7.82 -11.84 10.21
C ALA A 242 -6.80 -12.08 11.35
N ASN A 243 -5.92 -13.07 11.17
CA ASN A 243 -4.85 -13.40 12.14
C ASN A 243 -3.51 -12.75 11.77
N ALA A 244 -3.43 -12.08 10.63
CA ALA A 244 -2.21 -11.46 10.18
C ALA A 244 -2.06 -10.05 10.75
N VAL A 245 -0.86 -9.75 11.21
CA VAL A 245 -0.48 -8.45 11.74
C VAL A 245 0.77 -7.98 11.00
N ASN A 246 0.74 -6.73 10.56
CA ASN A 246 1.91 -6.05 9.98
C ASN A 246 2.13 -4.72 10.70
N THR A 247 3.27 -4.60 11.35
CA THR A 247 3.68 -3.36 12.04
C THR A 247 5.00 -2.90 11.46
N VAL A 248 5.00 -1.70 10.91
CA VAL A 248 6.20 -1.07 10.34
C VAL A 248 6.41 0.28 11.02
N ILE A 249 7.62 0.56 11.45
CA ILE A 249 8.02 1.83 12.06
C ILE A 249 9.39 2.24 11.56
N GLY A 250 9.59 3.51 11.32
CA GLY A 250 10.90 4.02 10.90
C GLY A 250 10.88 5.48 10.54
N GLY A 251 11.95 5.90 9.88
CA GLY A 251 12.11 7.29 9.46
C GLY A 251 13.26 7.48 8.50
N ALA A 252 13.33 8.71 7.98
CA ALA A 252 14.37 9.14 7.07
C ALA A 252 14.81 10.58 7.38
N TYR A 253 16.07 10.86 7.17
CA TYR A 253 16.62 12.20 7.11
C TYR A 253 16.51 12.72 5.68
N MET A 254 15.94 13.90 5.52
CA MET A 254 15.88 14.65 4.29
C MET A 254 16.99 15.69 4.30
N LEU A 255 17.93 15.55 3.38
CA LEU A 255 19.02 16.50 3.15
C LEU A 255 18.68 17.31 1.90
N ASN A 256 18.57 18.63 2.05
CA ASN A 256 18.41 19.53 0.91
C ASN A 256 19.77 19.75 0.24
N LEU A 257 19.81 19.63 -1.09
CA LEU A 257 21.05 19.71 -1.87
C LEU A 257 21.29 21.05 -2.57
N ASN A 258 20.26 21.89 -2.71
CA ASN A 258 20.37 23.10 -3.54
C ASN A 258 19.88 24.40 -2.88
N ALA A 259 19.36 24.35 -1.64
CA ALA A 259 18.83 25.50 -0.92
C ALA A 259 17.83 26.37 -1.73
N ASP A 260 17.10 25.75 -2.67
CA ASP A 260 16.09 26.39 -3.51
C ASP A 260 14.69 25.96 -3.06
N PRO A 261 13.91 26.85 -2.40
CA PRO A 261 12.56 26.50 -1.93
C PRO A 261 11.54 26.29 -3.06
N GLU A 262 11.76 26.87 -4.24
CA GLU A 262 10.84 26.76 -5.37
C GLU A 262 11.05 25.47 -6.14
N ASN A 263 12.31 25.04 -6.30
CA ASN A 263 12.69 23.83 -7.01
C ASN A 263 13.64 22.97 -6.16
N PRO A 264 13.18 22.46 -5.00
CA PRO A 264 14.04 21.73 -4.09
C PRO A 264 14.57 20.44 -4.73
N THR A 265 15.82 20.17 -4.43
CA THR A 265 16.44 18.87 -4.67
C THR A 265 16.79 18.28 -3.32
N ASN A 266 16.05 17.23 -2.92
CA ASN A 266 16.18 16.61 -1.61
C ASN A 266 16.62 15.16 -1.74
N LEU A 267 17.61 14.76 -0.95
CA LEU A 267 18.03 13.38 -0.79
C LEU A 267 17.47 12.85 0.53
N TYR A 268 16.77 11.73 0.46
CA TYR A 268 16.24 11.03 1.63
C TYR A 268 17.05 9.79 1.90
N MET A 269 17.46 9.60 3.13
CA MET A 269 18.13 8.38 3.59
C MET A 269 17.52 7.93 4.92
N GLY A 270 17.11 6.67 4.99
CA GLY A 270 16.46 6.16 6.18
C GLY A 270 16.30 4.66 6.23
N SER A 271 15.54 4.22 7.20
CA SER A 271 15.22 2.81 7.36
C SER A 271 13.89 2.64 8.10
N TRP A 272 13.13 1.63 7.68
CA TRP A 272 11.97 1.13 8.40
C TRP A 272 12.24 -0.28 8.92
N PHE A 273 11.53 -0.64 9.98
CA PHE A 273 11.57 -1.96 10.58
C PHE A 273 10.17 -2.56 10.51
N ARG A 274 10.04 -3.68 9.79
CA ARG A 274 8.84 -4.52 9.88
C ARG A 274 9.06 -5.49 11.03
N LEU A 275 8.31 -5.30 12.11
CA LEU A 275 8.49 -6.05 13.34
C LEU A 275 8.34 -7.55 13.11
N GLY A 276 9.37 -8.30 13.52
CA GLY A 276 9.42 -9.75 13.36
C GLY A 276 9.72 -10.28 11.95
N ASP A 277 9.95 -9.39 10.95
CA ASP A 277 10.16 -9.81 9.56
C ASP A 277 11.41 -9.23 8.89
N ALA A 278 11.54 -7.90 8.78
CA ALA A 278 12.59 -7.32 7.94
C ALA A 278 13.09 -5.94 8.42
N ILE A 279 14.34 -5.65 8.07
CA ILE A 279 14.88 -4.28 8.03
C ILE A 279 14.74 -3.78 6.59
N ILE A 280 14.30 -2.52 6.43
CA ILE A 280 13.94 -1.91 5.17
C ILE A 280 14.73 -0.61 4.97
N PRO A 281 15.99 -0.66 4.50
CA PRO A 281 16.70 0.55 4.09
C PRO A 281 15.95 1.26 2.96
N TYR A 282 16.00 2.58 3.00
CA TYR A 282 15.33 3.48 2.06
C TYR A 282 16.28 4.55 1.56
N VAL A 283 16.22 4.80 0.27
CA VAL A 283 16.81 5.96 -0.38
C VAL A 283 15.76 6.61 -1.27
N GLY A 284 15.62 7.92 -1.17
CA GLY A 284 14.71 8.71 -1.99
C GLY A 284 15.40 9.93 -2.57
N LEU A 285 14.98 10.33 -3.77
CA LEU A 285 15.40 11.56 -4.41
C LEU A 285 14.16 12.36 -4.82
N GLU A 286 14.04 13.56 -4.28
CA GLU A 286 13.06 14.53 -4.76
C GLU A 286 13.79 15.53 -5.65
N PHE A 287 13.26 15.71 -6.86
CA PHE A 287 13.75 16.67 -7.83
C PHE A 287 12.57 17.39 -8.46
N ASN A 288 12.49 18.70 -8.23
CA ASN A 288 11.34 19.51 -8.63
C ASN A 288 10.01 18.94 -8.08
N SER A 289 9.21 18.40 -8.97
CA SER A 289 7.88 17.83 -8.69
C SER A 289 7.88 16.30 -8.57
N PHE A 290 9.01 15.65 -8.79
CA PHE A 290 9.16 14.20 -8.77
C PHE A 290 9.81 13.73 -7.48
N HIS A 291 9.29 12.66 -6.90
CA HIS A 291 9.91 11.94 -5.81
C HIS A 291 10.07 10.47 -6.22
N LEU A 292 11.31 10.02 -6.36
CA LEU A 292 11.68 8.65 -6.65
C LEU A 292 12.16 7.99 -5.35
N GLY A 293 11.55 6.87 -4.97
CA GLY A 293 11.94 6.10 -3.79
C GLY A 293 12.35 4.68 -4.14
N PHE A 294 13.33 4.16 -3.41
CA PHE A 294 13.77 2.77 -3.49
C PHE A 294 13.92 2.17 -2.10
N THR A 295 13.39 0.96 -1.90
CA THR A 295 13.58 0.16 -0.68
C THR A 295 13.97 -1.26 -1.01
N TYR A 296 14.66 -1.88 -0.07
CA TYR A 296 14.98 -3.30 -0.11
C TYR A 296 14.65 -3.93 1.25
N ASP A 297 13.78 -4.95 1.25
CA ASP A 297 13.43 -5.69 2.46
C ASP A 297 14.51 -6.76 2.72
N ALA A 298 15.32 -6.57 3.75
CA ALA A 298 16.26 -7.59 4.23
C ALA A 298 15.57 -8.47 5.28
N ASN A 299 15.15 -9.68 4.90
CA ASN A 299 14.46 -10.59 5.80
C ASN A 299 15.33 -11.03 6.98
N MET A 300 14.76 -10.91 8.18
CA MET A 300 15.34 -11.38 9.44
C MET A 300 14.50 -12.47 10.12
N SER A 301 13.32 -12.77 9.57
CA SER A 301 12.38 -13.78 10.09
C SER A 301 12.84 -15.21 9.84
N SER A 302 12.05 -16.18 10.31
CA SER A 302 12.25 -17.61 10.03
C SER A 302 12.24 -17.96 8.54
N LEU A 303 11.78 -17.04 7.66
CA LEU A 303 11.82 -17.19 6.22
C LEU A 303 13.24 -16.96 5.63
N LYS A 304 14.18 -16.44 6.41
CA LYS A 304 15.55 -16.13 5.99
C LYS A 304 16.25 -17.28 5.21
N PRO A 305 16.18 -18.56 5.63
CA PRO A 305 16.81 -19.64 4.88
C PRO A 305 16.22 -19.86 3.48
N ALA A 306 14.89 -19.72 3.33
CA ALA A 306 14.19 -19.91 2.05
C ALA A 306 14.37 -18.72 1.11
N SER A 307 14.39 -17.50 1.64
CA SER A 307 14.53 -16.25 0.88
C SER A 307 16.00 -15.86 0.61
N ASN A 308 16.97 -16.52 1.22
CA ASN A 308 18.39 -16.11 1.22
C ASN A 308 18.55 -14.63 1.64
N MET A 309 17.81 -14.19 2.65
CA MET A 309 17.67 -12.78 3.10
C MET A 309 17.04 -11.81 2.07
N ARG A 310 16.61 -12.29 0.90
CA ARG A 310 16.04 -11.47 -0.17
C ARG A 310 14.53 -11.35 0.04
N GLY A 311 14.12 -10.40 0.87
CA GLY A 311 12.71 -10.17 1.22
C GLY A 311 11.92 -9.52 0.08
N GLY A 312 12.52 -8.52 -0.58
CA GLY A 312 11.88 -7.86 -1.71
C GLY A 312 12.53 -6.52 -2.05
N ALA A 313 12.27 -6.08 -3.26
CA ALA A 313 12.65 -4.74 -3.71
C ALA A 313 11.38 -3.96 -4.10
N GLU A 314 11.37 -2.68 -3.81
CA GLU A 314 10.27 -1.79 -4.15
C GLU A 314 10.79 -0.47 -4.69
N ILE A 315 10.15 0.00 -5.76
CA ILE A 315 10.39 1.32 -6.36
C ILE A 315 9.07 2.10 -6.36
N SER A 316 9.15 3.36 -6.01
CA SER A 316 8.03 4.30 -6.08
C SER A 316 8.39 5.53 -6.89
N LEU A 317 7.40 6.08 -7.59
CA LEU A 317 7.49 7.37 -8.26
C LEU A 317 6.24 8.17 -7.92
N VAL A 318 6.43 9.32 -7.30
CA VAL A 318 5.35 10.27 -7.01
C VAL A 318 5.63 11.56 -7.74
N TYR A 319 4.64 12.04 -8.48
CA TYR A 319 4.65 13.33 -9.13
C TYR A 319 3.57 14.22 -8.52
N ILE A 320 3.94 15.38 -8.01
CA ILE A 320 3.00 16.39 -7.50
C ILE A 320 3.19 17.66 -8.31
N LYS A 321 2.16 18.03 -9.09
CA LYS A 321 2.17 19.29 -9.79
C LYS A 321 2.07 20.44 -8.79
N ARG A 322 3.12 21.25 -8.71
CA ARG A 322 3.12 22.45 -7.86
C ARG A 322 2.27 23.54 -8.49
N PRO A 323 1.55 24.33 -7.68
CA PRO A 323 0.79 25.48 -8.17
C PRO A 323 1.71 26.51 -8.81
N VAL A 324 1.23 27.15 -9.85
CA VAL A 324 1.97 28.22 -10.55
C VAL A 324 2.01 29.53 -9.75
N ASP A 325 1.04 29.73 -8.85
CA ASP A 325 0.98 30.94 -8.02
C ASP A 325 1.87 30.78 -6.76
N PRO A 326 2.99 31.52 -6.67
CA PRO A 326 3.89 31.47 -5.51
C PRO A 326 3.28 32.06 -4.24
N ASN A 327 2.24 32.91 -4.36
CA ASN A 327 1.56 33.53 -3.23
C ASN A 327 0.46 32.65 -2.63
N ARG A 328 0.18 31.49 -3.23
CA ARG A 328 -0.80 30.56 -2.71
C ARG A 328 -0.34 30.03 -1.34
N ARG A 329 -1.24 30.05 -0.38
CA ARG A 329 -0.99 29.45 0.95
C ARG A 329 -0.64 27.99 0.82
N LYS A 330 0.45 27.59 1.47
CA LYS A 330 0.86 26.17 1.57
C LYS A 330 -0.15 25.45 2.46
N LEU A 331 -0.70 24.37 1.95
CA LEU A 331 -1.60 23.52 2.72
C LEU A 331 -0.80 22.65 3.69
N ASN A 332 -1.28 22.54 4.92
CA ASN A 332 -0.71 21.58 5.87
C ASN A 332 -1.12 20.15 5.44
N CYS A 333 -0.17 19.41 4.90
CA CYS A 333 -0.39 18.06 4.38
C CYS A 333 0.66 17.12 4.93
N PRO A 334 0.34 15.85 5.20
CA PRO A 334 1.35 14.83 5.50
C PRO A 334 2.41 14.83 4.41
N ARG A 335 3.65 15.11 4.79
CA ARG A 335 4.79 15.07 3.88
C ARG A 335 5.54 13.78 4.10
N PHE A 336 5.46 12.95 3.12
CA PHE A 336 6.41 11.88 2.92
C PHE A 336 6.48 11.57 1.43
#